data_078854331df5644d8cadf202ba55a5d7
#
_entry.id   078854331df5644d8cadf202ba55a5d7
#
_cell.length_a   1.000
_cell.length_b   1.000
_cell.length_c   1.000
_cell.angle_alpha   90.00
_cell.angle_beta   90.00
_cell.angle_gamma   90.00
#
_symmetry.space_group_name_H-M   'P 1'
#
loop_
_entity.id
_entity.type
_entity.pdbx_description
1 polymer ?
#
loop_
_entity_poly.entity_id
_entity_poly.type
_entity_poly.pdbx_seq_one_letter_code
_entity_poly.pdbx_strand_id
1 'polypeptide(L)'
;MNQDIDGRFAQGWGGTAPNGVHVNVLLARRGTPTAASITTAFTSPRPGFTPILACVGESQQEYVTVNPPTVILSKSHAEVGMVETMVFGAAQVGVSQGVLDAVAQGHISGDQDTLVFVSLWIDPACDDETKVKIAARAAAASAVSEAANGLPDGIRAAQVAGRDTLTHPFYGGD
;
A
#
# COMPACT_ATOMS: atom_id res chain seq x y z
N MET A 1 -6.69 17.08 -17.33
CA MET A 1 -5.48 17.66 -16.68
C MET A 1 -4.88 16.54 -15.83
N ASN A 2 -3.64 16.13 -16.13
CA ASN A 2 -2.96 15.12 -15.29
C ASN A 2 -2.68 15.77 -13.94
N GLN A 3 -3.36 15.33 -12.90
CA GLN A 3 -3.15 15.82 -11.55
C GLN A 3 -1.71 15.47 -11.12
N ASP A 4 -1.02 16.44 -10.52
CA ASP A 4 0.30 16.17 -9.95
C ASP A 4 0.15 15.26 -8.73
N ILE A 5 0.60 14.01 -8.88
CA ILE A 5 0.54 12.98 -7.83
C ILE A 5 1.91 12.74 -7.16
N ASP A 6 2.98 13.39 -7.67
CA ASP A 6 4.33 13.13 -7.17
C ASP A 6 4.49 13.55 -5.71
N GLY A 7 5.07 12.67 -4.92
CA GLY A 7 5.30 12.89 -3.50
C GLY A 7 4.06 12.84 -2.61
N ARG A 8 2.91 12.42 -3.13
CA ARG A 8 1.68 12.34 -2.31
C ARG A 8 1.63 11.07 -1.49
N PHE A 9 1.31 11.25 -0.22
CA PHE A 9 1.14 10.18 0.75
C PHE A 9 -0.31 10.01 1.16
N ALA A 10 -0.67 8.75 1.42
CA ALA A 10 -1.89 8.40 2.14
C ALA A 10 -1.71 7.06 2.87
N GLN A 11 -2.66 6.76 3.73
CA GLN A 11 -2.73 5.49 4.43
C GLN A 11 -4.06 4.80 4.14
N GLY A 12 -4.09 3.48 4.31
CA GLY A 12 -5.32 2.71 4.20
C GLY A 12 -5.33 1.55 5.18
N TRP A 13 -6.49 1.25 5.68
CA TRP A 13 -6.76 0.10 6.53
C TRP A 13 -7.78 -0.80 5.87
N GLY A 14 -7.59 -2.11 6.01
CA GLY A 14 -8.56 -3.12 5.57
C GLY A 14 -8.65 -4.28 6.54
N GLY A 15 -9.81 -4.93 6.56
CA GLY A 15 -10.06 -6.09 7.41
C GLY A 15 -10.19 -5.78 8.90
N THR A 16 -10.20 -6.86 9.67
CA THR A 16 -10.28 -6.86 11.14
C THR A 16 -9.31 -7.88 11.70
N ALA A 17 -8.90 -7.72 12.96
CA ALA A 17 -8.05 -8.69 13.63
C ALA A 17 -8.68 -10.11 13.59
N PRO A 18 -7.86 -11.17 13.42
CA PRO A 18 -6.41 -11.14 13.28
C PRO A 18 -5.91 -10.90 11.84
N ASN A 19 -6.78 -10.67 10.87
CA ASN A 19 -6.45 -10.56 9.44
C ASN A 19 -6.44 -9.10 8.93
N GLY A 20 -6.14 -8.16 9.82
CA GLY A 20 -6.05 -6.74 9.48
C GLY A 20 -4.79 -6.41 8.68
N VAL A 21 -4.93 -5.48 7.73
CA VAL A 21 -3.85 -4.98 6.89
C VAL A 21 -3.84 -3.46 6.91
N HIS A 22 -2.66 -2.89 7.13
CA HIS A 22 -2.41 -1.45 7.03
C HIS A 22 -1.37 -1.17 5.97
N VAL A 23 -1.63 -0.17 5.15
CA VAL A 23 -0.68 0.29 4.14
C VAL A 23 -0.42 1.79 4.27
N ASN A 24 0.82 2.20 3.98
CA ASN A 24 1.14 3.57 3.64
C ASN A 24 1.53 3.60 2.16
N VAL A 25 0.91 4.47 1.40
CA VAL A 25 1.16 4.63 -0.03
C VAL A 25 1.91 5.92 -0.27
N LEU A 26 2.91 5.87 -1.14
CA LEU A 26 3.57 7.02 -1.74
C LEU A 26 3.44 6.91 -3.27
N LEU A 27 2.89 7.92 -3.88
CA LEU A 27 2.85 8.04 -5.35
C LEU A 27 4.04 8.85 -5.86
N ALA A 28 4.59 8.44 -6.99
CA ALA A 28 5.69 9.15 -7.63
C ALA A 28 5.55 9.16 -9.16
N ARG A 29 6.27 10.09 -9.80
CA ARG A 29 6.46 10.15 -11.25
C ARG A 29 7.86 9.71 -11.61
N ARG A 30 8.00 8.93 -12.68
CA ARG A 30 9.31 8.53 -13.19
C ARG A 30 10.17 9.76 -13.48
N GLY A 31 11.44 9.70 -13.08
CA GLY A 31 12.40 10.79 -13.27
C GLY A 31 12.40 11.85 -12.16
N THR A 32 11.59 11.71 -11.13
CA THR A 32 11.57 12.63 -9.99
C THR A 32 12.49 12.16 -8.85
N PRO A 33 12.87 13.04 -7.91
CA PRO A 33 13.57 12.65 -6.69
C PRO A 33 12.76 11.67 -5.83
N THR A 34 11.43 11.76 -5.84
CA THR A 34 10.54 10.81 -5.15
C THR A 34 10.70 9.39 -5.71
N ALA A 35 10.71 9.25 -7.02
CA ALA A 35 10.95 7.97 -7.69
C ALA A 35 12.35 7.40 -7.39
N ALA A 36 13.37 8.26 -7.32
CA ALA A 36 14.73 7.84 -6.95
C ALA A 36 14.78 7.28 -5.51
N SER A 37 14.03 7.88 -4.58
CA SER A 37 13.91 7.39 -3.20
C SER A 37 13.26 6.01 -3.12
N ILE A 38 12.22 5.76 -3.92
CA ILE A 38 11.58 4.43 -4.03
C ILE A 38 12.57 3.40 -4.56
N THR A 39 13.30 3.73 -5.61
CA THR A 39 14.32 2.85 -6.20
C THR A 39 15.41 2.50 -5.18
N THR A 40 15.86 3.48 -4.40
CA THR A 40 16.84 3.26 -3.34
C THR A 40 16.31 2.30 -2.27
N ALA A 41 15.06 2.47 -1.83
CA ALA A 41 14.43 1.55 -0.88
C ALA A 41 14.34 0.12 -1.44
N PHE A 42 13.98 -0.02 -2.72
CA PHE A 42 13.89 -1.31 -3.39
C PHE A 42 15.25 -2.03 -3.52
N THR A 43 16.32 -1.29 -3.78
CA THR A 43 17.67 -1.85 -3.98
C THR A 43 18.49 -2.02 -2.70
N SER A 44 17.97 -1.58 -1.56
CA SER A 44 18.67 -1.62 -0.26
C SER A 44 17.88 -2.40 0.80
N PRO A 45 17.68 -3.72 0.60
CA PRO A 45 16.93 -4.54 1.55
C PRO A 45 17.64 -4.60 2.90
N ARG A 46 16.85 -4.69 3.98
CA ARG A 46 17.34 -4.82 5.35
C ARG A 46 16.55 -5.92 6.08
N PRO A 47 17.12 -6.57 7.10
CA PRO A 47 16.37 -7.51 7.92
C PRO A 47 15.06 -6.90 8.43
N GLY A 48 13.93 -7.60 8.23
CA GLY A 48 12.59 -7.12 8.59
C GLY A 48 11.95 -6.13 7.62
N PHE A 49 12.67 -5.76 6.55
CA PHE A 49 12.17 -4.85 5.51
C PHE A 49 12.53 -5.42 4.13
N THR A 50 11.62 -6.21 3.58
CA THR A 50 11.84 -6.87 2.29
C THR A 50 11.02 -6.18 1.21
N PRO A 51 11.67 -5.47 0.27
CA PRO A 51 10.99 -4.89 -0.87
C PRO A 51 10.74 -5.96 -1.95
N ILE A 52 9.58 -5.91 -2.56
CA ILE A 52 9.22 -6.75 -3.72
C ILE A 52 8.59 -5.88 -4.80
N LEU A 53 8.86 -6.21 -6.07
CA LEU A 53 8.10 -5.69 -7.19
C LEU A 53 6.84 -6.53 -7.34
N ALA A 54 5.66 -5.90 -7.32
CA ALA A 54 4.40 -6.61 -7.43
C ALA A 54 4.26 -7.29 -8.79
N CYS A 55 4.18 -8.60 -8.76
CA CYS A 55 3.97 -9.47 -9.91
C CYS A 55 2.82 -10.43 -9.63
N VAL A 56 2.06 -10.75 -10.65
CA VAL A 56 0.92 -11.66 -10.59
C VAL A 56 0.95 -12.65 -11.75
N GLY A 57 0.46 -13.85 -11.55
CA GLY A 57 0.40 -14.91 -12.55
C GLY A 57 0.03 -16.25 -11.91
N GLU A 58 -0.40 -17.22 -12.70
CA GLU A 58 -0.76 -18.56 -12.21
C GLU A 58 0.48 -19.42 -11.91
N SER A 59 1.60 -19.09 -12.55
CA SER A 59 2.89 -19.78 -12.32
C SER A 59 4.04 -18.79 -12.38
N GLN A 60 5.21 -19.18 -11.86
CA GLN A 60 6.41 -18.33 -11.89
C GLN A 60 6.88 -17.99 -13.31
N GLN A 61 6.58 -18.86 -14.28
CA GLN A 61 6.92 -18.63 -15.69
C GLN A 61 6.00 -17.59 -16.34
N GLU A 62 4.84 -17.33 -15.74
CA GLU A 62 3.79 -16.45 -16.27
C GLU A 62 3.66 -15.15 -15.49
N TYR A 63 4.63 -14.85 -14.62
CA TYR A 63 4.62 -13.62 -13.85
C TYR A 63 4.64 -12.39 -14.73
N VAL A 64 3.66 -11.52 -14.51
CA VAL A 64 3.54 -10.22 -15.17
C VAL A 64 3.63 -9.13 -14.10
N THR A 65 4.46 -8.13 -14.35
CA THR A 65 4.53 -6.95 -13.49
C THR A 65 3.21 -6.18 -13.51
N VAL A 66 2.74 -5.79 -12.36
CA VAL A 66 1.56 -4.92 -12.25
C VAL A 66 1.86 -3.54 -12.83
N ASN A 67 0.95 -2.98 -13.58
CA ASN A 67 1.03 -1.63 -14.09
C ASN A 67 -0.06 -0.74 -13.45
N PRO A 68 0.32 0.40 -12.84
CA PRO A 68 1.69 0.95 -12.79
C PRO A 68 2.63 0.10 -11.92
N PRO A 69 3.98 0.21 -12.14
CA PRO A 69 4.95 -0.49 -11.32
C PRO A 69 4.74 -0.19 -9.84
N THR A 70 4.53 -1.27 -9.08
CA THR A 70 4.19 -1.19 -7.65
C THR A 70 5.26 -1.90 -6.84
N VAL A 71 5.92 -1.17 -5.96
CA VAL A 71 6.90 -1.71 -5.01
C VAL A 71 6.23 -1.85 -3.66
N ILE A 72 6.25 -3.06 -3.11
CA ILE A 72 5.73 -3.35 -1.77
C ILE A 72 6.91 -3.56 -0.84
N LEU A 73 6.97 -2.82 0.25
CA LEU A 73 7.91 -3.01 1.35
C LEU A 73 7.18 -3.59 2.55
N SER A 74 7.45 -4.84 2.88
CA SER A 74 6.92 -5.44 4.09
C SER A 74 7.60 -4.86 5.32
N LYS A 75 6.81 -4.39 6.29
CA LYS A 75 7.23 -3.97 7.64
C LYS A 75 6.89 -5.02 8.69
N SER A 76 6.21 -6.09 8.32
CA SER A 76 5.84 -7.15 9.24
C SER A 76 7.06 -8.01 9.55
N HIS A 77 7.38 -8.12 10.84
CA HIS A 77 8.26 -9.15 11.34
C HIS A 77 7.43 -10.44 11.46
N ALA A 78 7.67 -11.37 10.54
CA ALA A 78 6.95 -12.62 10.50
C ALA A 78 7.91 -13.79 10.35
N GLU A 79 7.51 -14.95 10.80
CA GLU A 79 8.22 -16.21 10.53
C GLU A 79 8.25 -16.48 9.03
N VAL A 80 9.27 -17.22 8.57
CA VAL A 80 9.55 -17.41 7.14
C VAL A 80 8.32 -17.90 6.36
N GLY A 81 7.60 -18.91 6.87
CA GLY A 81 6.41 -19.43 6.19
C GLY A 81 5.26 -18.42 6.06
N MET A 82 5.06 -17.58 7.06
CA MET A 82 4.06 -16.52 7.02
C MET A 82 4.42 -15.42 6.01
N VAL A 83 5.71 -15.07 5.88
CA VAL A 83 6.14 -14.09 4.87
C VAL A 83 5.82 -14.59 3.46
N GLU A 84 6.08 -15.86 3.18
CA GLU A 84 5.83 -16.43 1.85
C GLU A 84 4.34 -16.44 1.51
N THR A 85 3.49 -16.93 2.39
CA THR A 85 2.05 -17.09 2.11
C THR A 85 1.27 -15.78 2.24
N MET A 86 1.51 -15.03 3.30
CA MET A 86 0.73 -13.84 3.61
C MET A 86 1.25 -12.59 2.92
N VAL A 87 2.57 -12.37 2.87
CA VAL A 87 3.14 -11.16 2.25
C VAL A 87 3.31 -11.35 0.75
N PHE A 88 4.06 -12.38 0.33
CA PHE A 88 4.37 -12.61 -1.09
C PHE A 88 3.19 -13.22 -1.86
N GLY A 89 2.30 -13.93 -1.18
CA GLY A 89 1.07 -14.48 -1.75
C GLY A 89 -0.11 -13.52 -1.58
N ALA A 90 -0.86 -13.69 -0.50
CA ALA A 90 -2.16 -13.07 -0.29
C ALA A 90 -2.14 -11.54 -0.38
N ALA A 91 -1.23 -10.88 0.35
CA ALA A 91 -1.18 -9.42 0.36
C ALA A 91 -0.66 -8.84 -0.94
N GLN A 92 0.32 -9.48 -1.61
CA GLN A 92 0.78 -9.05 -2.93
C GLN A 92 -0.37 -9.04 -3.95
N VAL A 93 -1.17 -10.11 -3.99
CA VAL A 93 -2.35 -10.18 -4.85
C VAL A 93 -3.37 -9.10 -4.47
N GLY A 94 -3.67 -8.95 -3.19
CA GLY A 94 -4.62 -7.94 -2.72
C GLY A 94 -4.18 -6.52 -3.05
N VAL A 95 -2.94 -6.15 -2.74
CA VAL A 95 -2.36 -4.82 -3.09
C VAL A 95 -2.43 -4.60 -4.60
N SER A 96 -2.03 -5.57 -5.40
CA SER A 96 -2.10 -5.50 -6.87
C SER A 96 -3.53 -5.21 -7.35
N GLN A 97 -4.51 -5.92 -6.81
CA GLN A 97 -5.93 -5.67 -7.12
C GLN A 97 -6.36 -4.26 -6.71
N GLY A 98 -5.97 -3.79 -5.52
CA GLY A 98 -6.33 -2.46 -5.05
C GLY A 98 -5.72 -1.32 -5.88
N VAL A 99 -4.47 -1.48 -6.34
CA VAL A 99 -3.84 -0.55 -7.28
C VAL A 99 -4.58 -0.55 -8.63
N LEU A 100 -4.92 -1.72 -9.16
CA LEU A 100 -5.68 -1.84 -10.40
C LEU A 100 -7.13 -1.32 -10.27
N ASP A 101 -7.75 -1.42 -9.10
CA ASP A 101 -9.04 -0.78 -8.84
C ASP A 101 -8.92 0.75 -8.99
N ALA A 102 -7.85 1.37 -8.47
CA ALA A 102 -7.61 2.80 -8.62
C ALA A 102 -7.33 3.21 -10.07
N VAL A 103 -6.66 2.37 -10.86
CA VAL A 103 -6.50 2.57 -12.31
C VAL A 103 -7.86 2.49 -13.01
N ALA A 104 -8.65 1.45 -12.74
CA ALA A 104 -9.97 1.25 -13.34
C ALA A 104 -10.94 2.41 -13.03
N GLN A 105 -10.81 3.03 -11.86
CA GLN A 105 -11.59 4.20 -11.44
C GLN A 105 -11.02 5.53 -11.96
N GLY A 106 -9.87 5.51 -12.65
CA GLY A 106 -9.24 6.70 -13.23
C GLY A 106 -8.53 7.61 -12.20
N HIS A 107 -8.24 7.11 -11.01
CA HIS A 107 -7.52 7.88 -9.98
C HIS A 107 -6.04 8.02 -10.32
N ILE A 108 -5.44 7.00 -10.91
CA ILE A 108 -4.05 6.97 -11.38
C ILE A 108 -3.97 6.35 -12.78
N SER A 109 -2.87 6.58 -13.48
CA SER A 109 -2.61 5.96 -14.79
C SER A 109 -1.97 4.59 -14.65
N GLY A 110 -2.39 3.62 -15.45
CA GLY A 110 -1.79 2.28 -15.53
C GLY A 110 -0.60 2.24 -16.50
N ASP A 111 0.34 3.16 -16.37
CA ASP A 111 1.50 3.34 -17.25
C ASP A 111 2.83 3.07 -16.53
N GLN A 112 3.95 3.25 -17.23
CA GLN A 112 5.30 3.09 -16.67
C GLN A 112 5.86 4.40 -16.08
N ASP A 113 5.13 5.50 -16.17
CA ASP A 113 5.53 6.81 -15.66
C ASP A 113 4.98 7.07 -14.25
N THR A 114 3.96 6.33 -13.87
CA THR A 114 3.40 6.30 -12.52
C THR A 114 4.09 5.21 -11.72
N LEU A 115 4.54 5.53 -10.51
CA LEU A 115 5.11 4.55 -9.58
C LEU A 115 4.31 4.55 -8.28
N VAL A 116 4.02 3.36 -7.78
CA VAL A 116 3.32 3.17 -6.50
C VAL A 116 4.25 2.47 -5.52
N PHE A 117 4.51 3.11 -4.39
CA PHE A 117 5.21 2.49 -3.28
C PHE A 117 4.22 2.20 -2.16
N VAL A 118 4.23 0.97 -1.66
CA VAL A 118 3.32 0.49 -0.61
C VAL A 118 4.15 -0.07 0.53
N SER A 119 4.11 0.62 1.66
CA SER A 119 4.67 0.10 2.91
C SER A 119 3.57 -0.70 3.63
N LEU A 120 3.77 -2.01 3.75
CA LEU A 120 2.77 -2.99 4.16
C LEU A 120 3.00 -3.47 5.58
N TRP A 121 1.96 -3.44 6.41
CA TRP A 121 1.88 -4.14 7.68
C TRP A 121 0.71 -5.11 7.64
N ILE A 122 0.93 -6.32 8.14
CA ILE A 122 -0.10 -7.33 8.33
C ILE A 122 -0.09 -7.70 9.82
N ASP A 123 -1.26 -7.94 10.40
CA ASP A 123 -1.37 -8.42 11.77
C ASP A 123 -0.54 -9.71 11.95
N PRO A 124 0.40 -9.76 12.90
CA PRO A 124 1.23 -10.95 13.11
C PRO A 124 0.44 -12.23 13.47
N ALA A 125 -0.78 -12.09 13.95
CA ALA A 125 -1.67 -13.20 14.28
C ALA A 125 -2.55 -13.66 13.10
N CYS A 126 -2.31 -13.13 11.87
CA CYS A 126 -3.13 -13.50 10.72
C CYS A 126 -3.09 -15.00 10.42
N ASP A 127 -4.23 -15.55 10.05
CA ASP A 127 -4.47 -17.00 9.90
C ASP A 127 -5.23 -17.37 8.62
N ASP A 128 -5.68 -16.39 7.83
CA ASP A 128 -6.55 -16.60 6.67
C ASP A 128 -6.08 -15.77 5.47
N GLU A 129 -5.46 -16.42 4.49
CA GLU A 129 -4.94 -15.80 3.27
C GLU A 129 -6.03 -15.06 2.46
N THR A 130 -7.25 -15.61 2.42
CA THR A 130 -8.35 -14.98 1.69
C THR A 130 -8.76 -13.67 2.35
N LYS A 131 -8.85 -13.64 3.67
CA LYS A 131 -9.16 -12.41 4.41
C LYS A 131 -8.04 -11.38 4.29
N VAL A 132 -6.78 -11.81 4.39
CA VAL A 132 -5.61 -10.93 4.19
C VAL A 132 -5.61 -10.34 2.79
N LYS A 133 -5.87 -11.14 1.74
CA LYS A 133 -6.00 -10.66 0.36
C LYS A 133 -7.09 -9.59 0.22
N ILE A 134 -8.29 -9.85 0.76
CA ILE A 134 -9.41 -8.90 0.71
C ILE A 134 -9.07 -7.62 1.48
N ALA A 135 -8.48 -7.74 2.67
CA ALA A 135 -8.07 -6.62 3.50
C ALA A 135 -7.00 -5.77 2.80
N ALA A 136 -5.99 -6.40 2.20
CA ALA A 136 -4.92 -5.72 1.46
C ALA A 136 -5.48 -4.97 0.23
N ARG A 137 -6.44 -5.55 -0.50
CA ARG A 137 -7.11 -4.88 -1.61
C ARG A 137 -7.84 -3.62 -1.15
N ALA A 138 -8.64 -3.73 -0.10
CA ALA A 138 -9.40 -2.59 0.43
C ALA A 138 -8.46 -1.48 0.92
N ALA A 139 -7.43 -1.83 1.68
CA ALA A 139 -6.43 -0.89 2.18
C ALA A 139 -5.70 -0.17 1.05
N ALA A 140 -5.22 -0.90 0.04
CA ALA A 140 -4.47 -0.33 -1.08
C ALA A 140 -5.37 0.56 -1.96
N ALA A 141 -6.59 0.11 -2.31
CA ALA A 141 -7.52 0.90 -3.12
C ALA A 141 -7.85 2.24 -2.44
N SER A 142 -8.16 2.22 -1.14
CA SER A 142 -8.44 3.43 -0.36
C SER A 142 -7.23 4.37 -0.32
N ALA A 143 -6.05 3.84 0.01
CA ALA A 143 -4.84 4.64 0.14
C ALA A 143 -4.39 5.27 -1.18
N VAL A 144 -4.44 4.52 -2.29
CA VAL A 144 -4.08 5.05 -3.62
C VAL A 144 -5.08 6.12 -4.06
N SER A 145 -6.38 5.90 -3.85
CA SER A 145 -7.41 6.90 -4.16
C SER A 145 -7.20 8.19 -3.36
N GLU A 146 -6.94 8.09 -2.05
CA GLU A 146 -6.68 9.25 -1.19
C GLU A 146 -5.39 9.96 -1.59
N ALA A 147 -4.30 9.23 -1.85
CA ALA A 147 -3.04 9.82 -2.31
C ALA A 147 -3.23 10.58 -3.64
N ALA A 148 -4.00 10.03 -4.58
CA ALA A 148 -4.27 10.65 -5.86
C ALA A 148 -5.15 11.90 -5.75
N ASN A 149 -6.22 11.85 -4.96
CA ASN A 149 -7.26 12.89 -4.93
C ASN A 149 -7.15 13.85 -3.73
N GLY A 150 -6.38 13.47 -2.70
CA GLY A 150 -6.32 14.15 -1.41
C GLY A 150 -7.50 13.83 -0.50
N LEU A 151 -7.38 14.24 0.75
CA LEU A 151 -8.49 14.18 1.70
C LEU A 151 -9.56 15.22 1.32
N PRO A 152 -10.85 14.89 1.45
CA PRO A 152 -11.92 15.87 1.32
C PRO A 152 -11.71 17.07 2.25
N ASP A 153 -12.02 18.27 1.77
CA ASP A 153 -11.80 19.50 2.54
C ASP A 153 -12.50 19.51 3.90
N GLY A 154 -13.68 18.90 3.98
CA GLY A 154 -14.42 18.75 5.23
C GLY A 154 -13.68 17.93 6.27
N ILE A 155 -12.98 16.86 5.87
CA ILE A 155 -12.18 16.02 6.79
C ILE A 155 -10.98 16.80 7.30
N ARG A 156 -10.25 17.52 6.43
CA ARG A 156 -9.13 18.37 6.84
C ARG A 156 -9.57 19.47 7.82
N ALA A 157 -10.65 20.14 7.52
CA ALA A 157 -11.20 21.17 8.40
C ALA A 157 -11.60 20.61 9.77
N ALA A 158 -12.23 19.43 9.80
CA ALA A 158 -12.58 18.75 11.03
C ALA A 158 -11.37 18.35 11.86
N GLN A 159 -10.29 17.85 11.23
CA GLN A 159 -9.03 17.54 11.92
C GLN A 159 -8.42 18.77 12.58
N VAL A 160 -8.37 19.90 11.86
CA VAL A 160 -7.83 21.16 12.41
C VAL A 160 -8.68 21.66 13.57
N ALA A 161 -10.00 21.64 13.43
CA ALA A 161 -10.92 22.09 14.48
C ALA A 161 -10.87 21.17 15.72
N GLY A 162 -10.79 19.86 15.52
CA GLY A 162 -10.75 18.84 16.56
C GLY A 162 -9.34 18.44 17.04
N ARG A 163 -8.28 19.18 16.68
CA ARG A 163 -6.88 18.80 16.95
C ARG A 163 -6.55 18.44 18.40
N ASP A 164 -7.24 19.09 19.34
CA ASP A 164 -7.01 18.87 20.77
C ASP A 164 -7.70 17.60 21.30
N THR A 165 -8.58 17.00 20.51
CA THR A 165 -9.32 15.77 20.83
C THR A 165 -8.96 14.60 19.91
N LEU A 166 -7.86 14.72 19.14
CA LEU A 166 -7.40 13.63 18.29
C LEU A 166 -7.03 12.42 19.13
N THR A 167 -7.39 11.26 18.64
CA THR A 167 -7.10 9.98 19.31
C THR A 167 -6.59 8.94 18.31
N HIS A 168 -6.12 7.83 18.82
CA HIS A 168 -5.66 6.68 18.03
C HIS A 168 -5.96 5.39 18.78
N PRO A 169 -6.29 4.26 18.12
CA PRO A 169 -6.61 2.99 18.79
C PRO A 169 -5.55 2.49 19.77
N PHE A 170 -4.29 2.87 19.59
CA PHE A 170 -3.18 2.51 20.49
C PHE A 170 -2.86 3.58 21.53
N TYR A 171 -3.58 4.70 21.53
CA TYR A 171 -3.43 5.72 22.56
C TYR A 171 -4.27 5.35 23.78
N GLY A 172 -3.61 5.11 24.91
CA GLY A 172 -4.25 4.72 26.18
C GLY A 172 -4.22 5.82 27.25
N GLY A 173 -3.92 7.06 26.87
CA GLY A 173 -3.96 8.23 27.77
C GLY A 173 -5.36 8.86 27.83
N ASP A 174 -5.62 9.63 28.88
CA ASP A 174 -6.85 10.43 29.07
C ASP A 174 -6.78 11.74 28.27
#